data_33b66dd38e326d7708b8ba1f825e4397
#
_entry.id   33b66dd38e326d7708b8ba1f825e4397
#
_cell.length_a   1.000
_cell.length_b   1.000
_cell.length_c   1.000
_cell.angle_alpha   90.00
_cell.angle_beta   90.00
_cell.angle_gamma   90.00
#
_symmetry.space_group_name_H-M   'P 1'
#
loop_
_entity.id
_entity.type
_entity.pdbx_description
1 polymer ?
#
loop_
_entity_poly.entity_id
_entity_poly.type
_entity_poly.pdbx_seq_one_letter_code
_entity_poly.pdbx_strand_id
1 'polypeptide(L)'
;LLDTSSIRTIEVLIPYTNEKEAKAATKRIARNQRIQLLYIYNAPYNKSLQYDDLFTVLFYERNLTDIKHCGIIDEDYFMTDIKNISKSMLHNNCLKDKLFISQNGDIKNCPSMPQNFGNIKNTSLKDALSSAGFKKYQDFTKDHIEICKDCEFRYICTDCRAYTERTHIDKDGLDKSKPLKCGYDPYTGEWEEWSLSPLKQKAIKYYGMAGFFLI
;
A
#
# COMPACT_ATOMS: atom_id res chain seq x y z
N LEU A 1 9.58 21.00 -12.12
CA LEU A 1 8.23 20.64 -11.63
C LEU A 1 8.21 20.40 -10.12
N LEU A 2 9.16 19.63 -9.57
CA LEU A 2 9.18 19.38 -8.11
C LEU A 2 9.57 20.63 -7.32
N ASP A 3 10.49 21.47 -7.83
CA ASP A 3 11.01 22.62 -7.09
C ASP A 3 9.98 23.75 -6.88
N THR A 4 8.95 23.80 -7.67
CA THR A 4 7.86 24.79 -7.59
C THR A 4 6.60 24.26 -6.90
N SER A 5 6.55 22.98 -6.53
CA SER A 5 5.39 22.38 -5.86
C SER A 5 5.35 22.68 -4.37
N SER A 6 4.17 22.65 -3.77
CA SER A 6 3.95 22.77 -2.32
C SER A 6 4.13 21.46 -1.55
N ILE A 7 4.57 20.39 -2.20
CA ILE A 7 4.82 19.08 -1.59
C ILE A 7 5.97 19.21 -0.59
N ARG A 8 5.76 18.82 0.66
CA ARG A 8 6.74 18.98 1.74
C ARG A 8 7.77 17.84 1.77
N THR A 9 7.32 16.61 1.57
CA THR A 9 8.15 15.41 1.64
C THR A 9 7.92 14.56 0.41
N ILE A 10 8.99 14.04 -0.18
CA ILE A 10 8.96 13.20 -1.38
C ILE A 10 9.78 11.94 -1.08
N GLU A 11 9.20 10.80 -1.41
CA GLU A 11 9.88 9.52 -1.48
C GLU A 11 10.04 9.11 -2.93
N VAL A 12 11.18 8.56 -3.29
CA VAL A 12 11.48 8.17 -4.68
C VAL A 12 11.81 6.69 -4.72
N LEU A 13 11.21 5.97 -5.67
CA LEU A 13 11.51 4.56 -5.94
C LEU A 13 12.13 4.42 -7.33
N ILE A 14 13.27 3.76 -7.42
CA ILE A 14 13.93 3.46 -8.70
C ILE A 14 14.43 2.01 -8.74
N PRO A 15 14.49 1.36 -9.91
CA PRO A 15 15.13 0.06 -10.03
C PRO A 15 16.65 0.18 -9.93
N TYR A 16 17.29 -0.82 -9.35
CA TYR A 16 18.73 -0.98 -9.42
C TYR A 16 19.14 -1.46 -10.82
N THR A 17 20.10 -0.81 -11.42
CA THR A 17 20.71 -1.23 -12.70
C THR A 17 22.15 -1.65 -12.51
N ASN A 18 22.93 -0.80 -11.85
CA ASN A 18 24.31 -1.05 -11.45
C ASN A 18 24.73 0.00 -10.40
N GLU A 19 25.87 -0.24 -9.77
CA GLU A 19 26.41 0.61 -8.69
C GLU A 19 26.70 2.05 -9.15
N LYS A 20 27.17 2.24 -10.39
CA LYS A 20 27.48 3.55 -10.96
C LYS A 20 26.20 4.40 -11.11
N GLU A 21 25.15 3.81 -11.67
CA GLU A 21 23.85 4.48 -11.85
C GLU A 21 23.15 4.76 -10.52
N ALA A 22 23.22 3.81 -9.57
CA ALA A 22 22.68 4.03 -8.23
C ALA A 22 23.34 5.23 -7.52
N LYS A 23 24.68 5.32 -7.58
CA LYS A 23 25.43 6.47 -7.03
C LYS A 23 25.10 7.78 -7.74
N ALA A 24 24.97 7.75 -9.08
CA ALA A 24 24.60 8.93 -9.87
C ALA A 24 23.18 9.41 -9.53
N ALA A 25 22.22 8.50 -9.44
CA ALA A 25 20.85 8.79 -9.04
C ALA A 25 20.80 9.40 -7.62
N THR A 26 21.49 8.80 -6.66
CA THR A 26 21.59 9.30 -5.27
C THR A 26 22.08 10.75 -5.25
N LYS A 27 23.20 11.05 -5.91
CA LYS A 27 23.76 12.42 -5.97
C LYS A 27 22.82 13.43 -6.60
N ARG A 28 22.09 13.02 -7.64
CA ARG A 28 21.12 13.89 -8.33
C ARG A 28 19.90 14.16 -7.45
N ILE A 29 19.39 13.14 -6.78
CA ILE A 29 18.18 13.19 -5.95
C ILE A 29 18.46 13.97 -4.66
N ALA A 30 19.62 13.80 -4.03
CA ALA A 30 20.03 14.49 -2.81
C ALA A 30 20.09 16.03 -2.95
N ARG A 31 20.08 16.57 -4.17
CA ARG A 31 20.02 18.03 -4.39
C ARG A 31 18.68 18.65 -4.02
N ASN A 32 17.61 17.85 -3.92
CA ASN A 32 16.29 18.33 -3.52
C ASN A 32 16.00 17.94 -2.07
N GLN A 33 16.13 18.90 -1.15
CA GLN A 33 15.97 18.70 0.30
C GLN A 33 14.59 18.17 0.72
N ARG A 34 13.60 18.17 -0.14
CA ARG A 34 12.28 17.57 0.13
C ARG A 34 12.26 16.06 -0.10
N ILE A 35 13.26 15.50 -0.77
CA ILE A 35 13.40 14.07 -0.92
C ILE A 35 14.14 13.54 0.30
N GLN A 36 13.40 12.82 1.15
CA GLN A 36 13.93 12.28 2.40
C GLN A 36 14.28 10.80 2.28
N LEU A 37 13.73 10.13 1.26
CA LEU A 37 13.91 8.69 1.11
C LEU A 37 14.02 8.30 -0.36
N LEU A 38 15.08 7.55 -0.67
CA LEU A 38 15.28 6.91 -1.95
C LEU A 38 15.31 5.39 -1.76
N TYR A 39 14.34 4.70 -2.34
CA TYR A 39 14.30 3.24 -2.44
C TYR A 39 14.91 2.79 -3.76
N ILE A 40 15.94 1.96 -3.70
CA ILE A 40 16.55 1.31 -4.86
C ILE A 40 16.23 -0.18 -4.75
N TYR A 41 15.21 -0.62 -5.50
CA TYR A 41 14.72 -1.98 -5.46
C TYR A 41 15.39 -2.88 -6.51
N ASN A 42 15.28 -4.20 -6.37
CA ASN A 42 15.94 -5.20 -7.20
C ASN A 42 17.49 -5.06 -7.15
N ALA A 43 18.01 -4.68 -6.00
CA ALA A 43 19.44 -4.60 -5.75
C ALA A 43 20.00 -5.98 -5.39
N PRO A 44 21.30 -6.23 -5.58
CA PRO A 44 21.92 -7.50 -5.20
C PRO A 44 22.13 -7.67 -3.69
N TYR A 45 21.66 -6.73 -2.87
CA TYR A 45 21.82 -6.72 -1.41
C TYR A 45 20.80 -5.81 -0.76
N ASN A 46 20.50 -6.08 0.52
CA ASN A 46 19.77 -5.17 1.39
C ASN A 46 20.74 -4.26 2.14
N LYS A 47 20.56 -2.93 2.04
CA LYS A 47 21.43 -1.95 2.70
C LYS A 47 20.71 -0.66 2.97
N SER A 48 20.91 -0.08 4.15
CA SER A 48 20.52 1.29 4.49
C SER A 48 21.75 2.18 4.57
N LEU A 49 21.68 3.33 3.94
CA LEU A 49 22.72 4.36 3.99
C LEU A 49 22.10 5.69 4.38
N GLN A 50 22.51 6.24 5.52
CA GLN A 50 22.23 7.63 5.84
C GLN A 50 23.17 8.49 5.00
N TYR A 51 22.61 9.29 4.09
CA TYR A 51 23.40 10.13 3.20
C TYR A 51 23.74 11.48 3.85
N ASP A 52 22.73 12.06 4.54
CA ASP A 52 22.85 13.24 5.42
C ASP A 52 21.77 13.15 6.51
N ASP A 53 21.58 14.19 7.31
CA ASP A 53 20.65 14.19 8.44
C ASP A 53 19.19 13.98 8.04
N LEU A 54 18.82 14.26 6.79
CA LEU A 54 17.44 14.24 6.31
C LEU A 54 17.21 13.20 5.20
N PHE A 55 18.27 12.71 4.54
CA PHE A 55 18.14 11.86 3.35
C PHE A 55 18.72 10.47 3.55
N THR A 56 17.88 9.47 3.44
CA THR A 56 18.23 8.05 3.54
C THR A 56 18.10 7.36 2.20
N VAL A 57 19.03 6.46 1.89
CA VAL A 57 19.00 5.58 0.72
C VAL A 57 18.87 4.13 1.17
N LEU A 58 17.83 3.45 0.70
CA LEU A 58 17.55 2.06 1.01
C LEU A 58 17.72 1.21 -0.24
N PHE A 59 18.57 0.19 -0.16
CA PHE A 59 18.69 -0.84 -1.18
C PHE A 59 17.93 -2.07 -0.74
N TYR A 60 17.11 -2.63 -1.62
CA TYR A 60 16.33 -3.84 -1.38
C TYR A 60 16.55 -4.87 -2.49
N GLU A 61 16.81 -6.10 -2.10
CA GLU A 61 16.85 -7.24 -3.02
C GLU A 61 15.48 -7.54 -3.63
N ARG A 62 14.43 -7.15 -2.93
CA ARG A 62 13.06 -7.43 -3.36
C ARG A 62 12.75 -6.80 -4.72
N ASN A 63 12.24 -7.62 -5.63
CA ASN A 63 11.75 -7.15 -6.92
C ASN A 63 10.33 -6.53 -6.77
N LEU A 64 10.19 -5.26 -7.10
CA LEU A 64 8.93 -4.51 -7.05
C LEU A 64 8.38 -4.26 -8.47
N THR A 65 8.18 -5.31 -9.24
CA THR A 65 7.74 -5.21 -10.65
C THR A 65 6.25 -5.01 -10.83
N ASP A 66 5.44 -5.33 -9.83
CA ASP A 66 3.99 -5.28 -9.93
C ASP A 66 3.36 -4.71 -8.66
N ILE A 67 2.29 -3.92 -8.82
CA ILE A 67 1.46 -3.41 -7.72
C ILE A 67 0.84 -4.54 -6.89
N LYS A 68 0.75 -5.75 -7.44
CA LYS A 68 0.27 -6.94 -6.73
C LYS A 68 1.18 -7.38 -5.59
N HIS A 69 2.41 -6.88 -5.48
CA HIS A 69 3.25 -7.10 -4.29
C HIS A 69 2.74 -6.34 -3.05
N CYS A 70 1.89 -5.34 -3.22
CA CYS A 70 1.31 -4.59 -2.12
C CYS A 70 0.22 -5.39 -1.38
N GLY A 71 -0.03 -5.04 -0.11
CA GLY A 71 -1.15 -5.56 0.69
C GLY A 71 -0.88 -6.93 1.34
N ILE A 72 0.38 -7.33 1.47
CA ILE A 72 0.78 -8.47 2.29
C ILE A 72 0.54 -8.12 3.76
N ILE A 73 -0.03 -9.05 4.50
CA ILE A 73 -0.28 -8.96 5.94
C ILE A 73 0.64 -9.96 6.62
N ASP A 74 1.55 -9.43 7.42
CA ASP A 74 2.56 -10.19 8.15
C ASP A 74 2.90 -9.46 9.44
N GLU A 75 3.37 -10.17 10.46
CA GLU A 75 3.76 -9.61 11.76
C GLU A 75 4.88 -8.57 11.63
N ASP A 76 5.80 -8.75 10.69
CA ASP A 76 6.90 -7.82 10.40
C ASP A 76 6.41 -6.42 9.95
N TYR A 77 5.15 -6.31 9.52
CA TYR A 77 4.55 -5.04 9.08
C TYR A 77 3.59 -4.45 10.12
N PHE A 78 3.52 -4.98 11.33
CA PHE A 78 2.66 -4.43 12.37
C PHE A 78 3.19 -3.09 12.90
N MET A 79 2.28 -2.13 13.00
CA MET A 79 2.58 -0.78 13.46
C MET A 79 2.00 -0.56 14.85
N THR A 80 2.86 -0.63 15.87
CA THR A 80 2.47 -0.60 17.29
C THR A 80 2.55 0.78 17.94
N ASP A 81 2.91 1.83 17.17
CA ASP A 81 2.93 3.19 17.71
C ASP A 81 1.52 3.78 17.88
N ILE A 82 1.37 4.65 18.87
CA ILE A 82 0.07 5.21 19.29
C ILE A 82 -0.64 5.96 18.16
N LYS A 83 0.10 6.60 17.25
CA LYS A 83 -0.47 7.35 16.13
C LYS A 83 -1.16 6.41 15.14
N ASN A 84 -0.50 5.30 14.80
CA ASN A 84 -1.05 4.30 13.89
C ASN A 84 -2.22 3.54 14.52
N ILE A 85 -2.13 3.18 15.82
CA ILE A 85 -3.23 2.55 16.55
C ILE A 85 -4.46 3.47 16.56
N SER A 86 -4.30 4.73 16.98
CA SER A 86 -5.40 5.71 17.00
C SER A 86 -6.01 5.94 15.62
N LYS A 87 -5.18 5.99 14.57
CA LYS A 87 -5.66 6.09 13.19
C LYS A 87 -6.48 4.86 12.77
N SER A 88 -6.02 3.66 13.11
CA SER A 88 -6.68 2.39 12.76
C SER A 88 -8.03 2.21 13.44
N MET A 89 -8.21 2.76 14.65
CA MET A 89 -9.48 2.74 15.37
C MET A 89 -10.56 3.62 14.71
N LEU A 90 -10.17 4.67 14.01
CA LEU A 90 -11.09 5.67 13.44
C LEU A 90 -11.21 5.58 11.92
N HIS A 91 -10.19 5.05 11.26
CA HIS A 91 -10.09 5.09 9.81
C HIS A 91 -9.40 3.84 9.24
N ASN A 92 -9.55 3.65 7.93
CA ASN A 92 -8.70 2.72 7.20
C ASN A 92 -7.25 3.22 7.18
N ASN A 93 -6.34 2.52 7.82
CA ASN A 93 -4.96 2.98 7.99
C ASN A 93 -4.13 2.96 6.69
N CYS A 94 -4.58 2.21 5.67
CA CYS A 94 -3.94 2.22 4.35
C CYS A 94 -4.43 3.37 3.46
N LEU A 95 -5.73 3.68 3.46
CA LEU A 95 -6.34 4.62 2.51
C LEU A 95 -6.50 6.03 3.07
N LYS A 96 -6.60 6.20 4.39
CA LYS A 96 -6.77 7.52 5.01
C LYS A 96 -5.61 8.44 4.69
N ASP A 97 -5.93 9.66 4.29
CA ASP A 97 -4.98 10.73 3.95
C ASP A 97 -4.07 10.41 2.75
N LYS A 98 -4.45 9.46 1.91
CA LYS A 98 -3.71 9.07 0.70
C LYS A 98 -4.57 9.23 -0.55
N LEU A 99 -3.92 9.58 -1.62
CA LEU A 99 -4.44 9.50 -2.97
C LEU A 99 -3.31 9.03 -3.90
N PHE A 100 -3.69 8.44 -5.01
CA PHE A 100 -2.80 8.02 -6.07
C PHE A 100 -3.15 8.74 -7.37
N ILE A 101 -2.14 9.19 -8.08
CA ILE A 101 -2.27 9.73 -9.44
C ILE A 101 -1.48 8.81 -10.37
N SER A 102 -2.18 8.21 -11.33
CA SER A 102 -1.56 7.32 -12.31
C SER A 102 -0.66 8.11 -13.29
N GLN A 103 0.17 7.40 -14.04
CA GLN A 103 0.98 8.01 -15.11
C GLN A 103 0.12 8.72 -16.19
N ASN A 104 -1.13 8.33 -16.35
CA ASN A 104 -2.09 8.95 -17.27
C ASN A 104 -2.83 10.15 -16.65
N GLY A 105 -2.61 10.41 -15.35
CA GLY A 105 -3.24 11.49 -14.61
C GLY A 105 -4.53 11.09 -13.88
N ASP A 106 -4.93 9.82 -13.87
CA ASP A 106 -6.15 9.37 -13.19
C ASP A 106 -6.01 9.43 -11.68
N ILE A 107 -7.03 9.97 -11.02
CA ILE A 107 -7.06 10.15 -9.55
C ILE A 107 -7.77 8.94 -8.92
N LYS A 108 -7.10 8.23 -8.03
CA LYS A 108 -7.58 7.00 -7.39
C LYS A 108 -7.27 7.00 -5.90
N ASN A 109 -7.94 6.14 -5.12
CA ASN A 109 -7.59 5.91 -3.72
C ASN A 109 -6.24 5.21 -3.57
N CYS A 110 -5.97 4.24 -4.45
CA CYS A 110 -4.75 3.46 -4.45
C CYS A 110 -4.48 2.92 -5.87
N PRO A 111 -3.23 2.63 -6.24
CA PRO A 111 -2.91 2.14 -7.59
C PRO A 111 -3.67 0.86 -7.97
N SER A 112 -3.92 -0.01 -6.99
CA SER A 112 -4.55 -1.32 -7.20
C SER A 112 -6.09 -1.30 -7.23
N MET A 113 -6.74 -0.21 -6.81
CA MET A 113 -8.20 -0.08 -6.87
C MET A 113 -8.64 0.34 -8.27
N PRO A 114 -9.70 -0.27 -8.83
CA PRO A 114 -10.13 0.04 -10.21
C PRO A 114 -10.79 1.41 -10.33
N GLN A 115 -11.40 1.92 -9.25
CA GLN A 115 -12.22 3.13 -9.27
C GLN A 115 -11.38 4.38 -9.56
N ASN A 116 -11.85 5.20 -10.51
CA ASN A 116 -11.28 6.46 -10.94
C ASN A 116 -12.23 7.60 -10.52
N PHE A 117 -11.67 8.69 -9.99
CA PHE A 117 -12.39 9.87 -9.49
C PHE A 117 -12.13 11.11 -10.33
N GLY A 118 -11.70 10.93 -11.56
CA GLY A 118 -11.39 11.97 -12.51
C GLY A 118 -9.91 11.98 -12.90
N ASN A 119 -9.55 12.94 -13.75
CA ASN A 119 -8.18 13.08 -14.23
C ASN A 119 -7.67 14.48 -13.91
N ILE A 120 -6.42 14.61 -13.48
CA ILE A 120 -5.80 15.89 -13.08
C ILE A 120 -5.80 16.95 -14.19
N LYS A 121 -6.05 16.57 -15.45
CA LYS A 121 -6.17 17.50 -16.58
C LYS A 121 -7.48 18.28 -16.58
N ASN A 122 -8.54 17.72 -15.97
CA ASN A 122 -9.91 18.27 -16.01
C ASN A 122 -10.67 18.19 -14.70
N THR A 123 -10.09 17.58 -13.66
CA THR A 123 -10.72 17.43 -12.32
C THR A 123 -9.79 18.01 -11.27
N SER A 124 -10.29 18.93 -10.44
CA SER A 124 -9.49 19.42 -9.32
C SER A 124 -9.33 18.33 -8.25
N LEU A 125 -8.21 18.33 -7.53
CA LEU A 125 -8.02 17.41 -6.40
C LEU A 125 -9.10 17.62 -5.32
N LYS A 126 -9.55 18.86 -5.12
CA LYS A 126 -10.62 19.17 -4.17
C LYS A 126 -11.92 18.44 -4.53
N ASP A 127 -12.32 18.46 -5.79
CA ASP A 127 -13.56 17.82 -6.25
C ASP A 127 -13.45 16.30 -6.15
N ALA A 128 -12.31 15.72 -6.58
CA ALA A 128 -12.06 14.29 -6.47
C ALA A 128 -12.12 13.81 -5.00
N LEU A 129 -11.41 14.50 -4.10
CA LEU A 129 -11.37 14.16 -2.66
C LEU A 129 -12.71 14.39 -1.94
N SER A 130 -13.56 15.28 -2.46
CA SER A 130 -14.89 15.57 -1.88
C SER A 130 -15.94 14.55 -2.32
N SER A 131 -15.67 13.73 -3.33
CA SER A 131 -16.63 12.73 -3.82
C SER A 131 -16.93 11.67 -2.76
N ALA A 132 -18.20 11.29 -2.62
CA ALA A 132 -18.61 10.25 -1.67
C ALA A 132 -17.92 8.90 -1.95
N GLY A 133 -17.73 8.57 -3.21
CA GLY A 133 -17.04 7.35 -3.61
C GLY A 133 -15.56 7.31 -3.19
N PHE A 134 -14.86 8.46 -3.20
CA PHE A 134 -13.47 8.55 -2.74
C PHE A 134 -13.36 8.28 -1.24
N LYS A 135 -14.31 8.79 -0.46
CA LYS A 135 -14.32 8.64 1.01
C LYS A 135 -14.84 7.27 1.48
N LYS A 136 -15.54 6.53 0.62
CA LYS A 136 -16.24 5.28 0.96
C LYS A 136 -15.45 4.32 1.86
N TYR A 137 -14.16 4.16 1.58
CA TYR A 137 -13.29 3.25 2.34
C TYR A 137 -12.36 3.96 3.34
N GLN A 138 -12.31 5.28 3.37
CA GLN A 138 -11.38 5.99 4.27
C GLN A 138 -11.77 5.87 5.74
N ASP A 139 -13.06 5.82 6.02
CA ASP A 139 -13.61 5.70 7.38
C ASP A 139 -14.12 4.27 7.66
N PHE A 140 -13.74 3.31 6.82
CA PHE A 140 -14.09 1.91 6.94
C PHE A 140 -13.00 1.16 7.72
N THR A 141 -13.20 1.00 9.03
CA THR A 141 -12.24 0.35 9.93
C THR A 141 -12.35 -1.17 9.89
N LYS A 142 -11.39 -1.84 10.50
CA LYS A 142 -11.41 -3.31 10.64
C LYS A 142 -12.52 -3.84 11.52
N ASP A 143 -13.12 -3.00 12.36
CA ASP A 143 -14.31 -3.38 13.14
C ASP A 143 -15.55 -3.66 12.26
N HIS A 144 -15.53 -3.23 11.00
CA HIS A 144 -16.57 -3.50 10.01
C HIS A 144 -16.24 -4.66 9.06
N ILE A 145 -15.05 -5.25 9.18
CA ILE A 145 -14.56 -6.31 8.30
C ILE A 145 -14.80 -7.65 8.97
N GLU A 146 -15.51 -8.54 8.28
CA GLU A 146 -15.76 -9.90 8.77
C GLU A 146 -14.44 -10.63 9.09
N ILE A 147 -14.41 -11.38 10.17
CA ILE A 147 -13.22 -12.02 10.74
C ILE A 147 -12.26 -10.99 11.40
N CYS A 148 -11.89 -9.89 10.69
CA CYS A 148 -10.97 -8.91 11.28
C CYS A 148 -11.53 -8.21 12.52
N LYS A 149 -12.84 -8.02 12.62
CA LYS A 149 -13.50 -7.42 13.80
C LYS A 149 -13.22 -8.18 15.10
N ASP A 150 -12.97 -9.47 15.00
CA ASP A 150 -12.69 -10.37 16.12
C ASP A 150 -11.18 -10.60 16.34
N CYS A 151 -10.32 -10.02 15.45
CA CYS A 151 -8.87 -10.20 15.49
C CYS A 151 -8.21 -9.25 16.50
N GLU A 152 -7.34 -9.78 17.36
CA GLU A 152 -6.54 -9.02 18.32
C GLU A 152 -5.58 -8.02 17.65
N PHE A 153 -5.10 -8.31 16.44
CA PHE A 153 -4.17 -7.47 15.69
C PHE A 153 -4.84 -6.37 14.88
N ARG A 154 -6.17 -6.23 14.91
CA ARG A 154 -6.92 -5.34 13.98
C ARG A 154 -6.46 -3.89 13.97
N TYR A 155 -5.96 -3.36 15.09
CA TYR A 155 -5.54 -1.96 15.18
C TYR A 155 -4.05 -1.72 14.88
N ILE A 156 -3.23 -2.78 14.84
CA ILE A 156 -1.81 -2.69 14.49
C ILE A 156 -1.50 -3.20 13.09
N CYS A 157 -2.41 -3.96 12.49
CA CYS A 157 -2.29 -4.58 11.19
C CYS A 157 -2.77 -3.64 10.08
N THR A 158 -2.14 -3.66 8.92
CA THR A 158 -2.56 -2.90 7.71
C THR A 158 -3.84 -3.49 7.11
N ASP A 159 -4.76 -2.62 6.67
CA ASP A 159 -5.97 -3.06 5.96
C ASP A 159 -5.88 -2.78 4.46
N CYS A 160 -5.91 -3.84 3.65
CA CYS A 160 -5.95 -3.73 2.19
C CYS A 160 -7.37 -3.93 1.64
N ARG A 161 -7.97 -2.85 1.10
CA ARG A 161 -9.29 -2.93 0.43
C ARG A 161 -9.20 -3.18 -1.07
N ALA A 162 -8.00 -3.13 -1.65
CA ALA A 162 -7.81 -3.43 -3.06
C ALA A 162 -7.84 -4.94 -3.36
N TYR A 163 -7.36 -5.74 -2.41
CA TYR A 163 -7.30 -7.20 -2.50
C TYR A 163 -7.98 -7.81 -1.28
N THR A 164 -9.15 -8.40 -1.49
CA THR A 164 -9.98 -9.01 -0.45
C THR A 164 -10.34 -10.45 -0.82
N GLU A 165 -10.78 -11.23 0.13
CA GLU A 165 -11.25 -12.61 -0.13
C GLU A 165 -12.56 -12.64 -0.95
N ARG A 166 -13.28 -11.51 -1.05
CA ARG A 166 -14.56 -11.37 -1.78
C ARG A 166 -15.65 -12.33 -1.31
N THR A 167 -15.66 -12.66 -0.04
CA THR A 167 -16.59 -13.59 0.61
C THR A 167 -17.80 -12.87 1.23
N HIS A 168 -17.67 -11.58 1.54
CA HIS A 168 -18.68 -10.78 2.24
C HIS A 168 -18.87 -9.43 1.55
N ILE A 169 -19.56 -9.46 0.41
CA ILE A 169 -19.96 -8.24 -0.32
C ILE A 169 -21.42 -7.98 0.01
N ASP A 170 -21.73 -6.82 0.59
CA ASP A 170 -23.09 -6.47 0.93
C ASP A 170 -23.93 -6.04 -0.31
N LYS A 171 -25.23 -5.82 -0.10
CA LYS A 171 -26.19 -5.45 -1.16
C LYS A 171 -25.85 -4.13 -1.86
N ASP A 172 -25.12 -3.24 -1.18
CA ASP A 172 -24.69 -1.94 -1.70
C ASP A 172 -23.30 -2.01 -2.36
N GLY A 173 -22.77 -3.23 -2.52
CA GLY A 173 -21.47 -3.51 -3.15
C GLY A 173 -20.28 -3.10 -2.29
N LEU A 174 -20.46 -2.91 -0.97
CA LEU A 174 -19.36 -2.71 -0.04
C LEU A 174 -18.76 -4.06 0.33
N ASP A 175 -17.47 -4.21 0.07
CA ASP A 175 -16.74 -5.43 0.38
C ASP A 175 -16.22 -5.41 1.82
N LYS A 176 -16.81 -6.24 2.67
CA LYS A 176 -16.48 -6.43 4.09
C LYS A 176 -15.59 -7.65 4.32
N SER A 177 -15.08 -8.24 3.26
CA SER A 177 -14.23 -9.43 3.37
C SER A 177 -12.87 -9.10 3.97
N LYS A 178 -12.30 -10.09 4.62
CA LYS A 178 -10.91 -10.07 5.10
C LYS A 178 -9.93 -9.75 3.95
N PRO A 179 -8.79 -9.07 4.21
CA PRO A 179 -7.74 -8.90 3.21
C PRO A 179 -7.26 -10.25 2.66
N LEU A 180 -7.12 -10.36 1.34
CA LEU A 180 -6.76 -11.60 0.66
C LEU A 180 -5.44 -12.19 1.16
N LYS A 181 -4.44 -11.33 1.35
CA LYS A 181 -3.07 -11.74 1.69
C LYS A 181 -2.81 -11.80 3.20
N CYS A 182 -3.85 -12.07 3.99
CA CYS A 182 -3.76 -12.33 5.41
C CYS A 182 -3.91 -13.84 5.65
N GLY A 183 -2.87 -14.50 6.12
CA GLY A 183 -2.89 -15.93 6.49
C GLY A 183 -3.38 -16.20 7.90
N TYR A 184 -3.53 -15.18 8.75
CA TYR A 184 -3.87 -15.35 10.16
C TYR A 184 -5.34 -15.72 10.39
N ASP A 185 -5.61 -16.69 11.24
CA ASP A 185 -6.95 -17.02 11.75
C ASP A 185 -7.06 -16.62 13.22
N PRO A 186 -7.87 -15.59 13.58
CA PRO A 186 -7.97 -15.14 14.97
C PRO A 186 -8.72 -16.12 15.88
N TYR A 187 -9.41 -17.13 15.34
CA TYR A 187 -10.13 -18.12 16.14
C TYR A 187 -9.25 -19.30 16.56
N THR A 188 -8.18 -19.58 15.81
CA THR A 188 -7.19 -20.62 16.15
C THR A 188 -5.86 -20.05 16.61
N GLY A 189 -5.56 -18.78 16.28
CA GLY A 189 -4.27 -18.14 16.55
C GLY A 189 -3.16 -18.59 15.61
N GLU A 190 -3.50 -19.20 14.48
CA GLU A 190 -2.54 -19.80 13.56
C GLU A 190 -2.33 -18.96 12.30
N TRP A 191 -1.11 -19.02 11.76
CA TRP A 191 -0.75 -18.44 10.46
C TRP A 191 -0.62 -19.53 9.41
N GLU A 192 -1.27 -19.33 8.27
CA GLU A 192 -1.15 -20.17 7.08
C GLU A 192 -0.60 -19.34 5.90
N GLU A 193 0.06 -20.03 4.96
CA GLU A 193 0.39 -19.39 3.69
C GLU A 193 -0.90 -19.05 2.91
N TRP A 194 -1.24 -17.77 2.87
CA TRP A 194 -2.52 -17.29 2.31
C TRP A 194 -2.73 -17.70 0.85
N SER A 195 -1.66 -17.82 0.06
CA SER A 195 -1.72 -18.16 -1.37
C SER A 195 -2.11 -19.63 -1.63
N LEU A 196 -1.92 -20.49 -0.63
CA LEU A 196 -2.26 -21.92 -0.72
C LEU A 196 -3.66 -22.23 -0.19
N SER A 197 -4.32 -21.30 0.49
CA SER A 197 -5.64 -21.53 1.07
C SER A 197 -6.71 -21.83 -0.01
N PRO A 198 -7.43 -22.96 0.06
CA PRO A 198 -8.49 -23.30 -0.88
C PRO A 198 -9.61 -22.26 -0.94
N LEU A 199 -9.94 -21.63 0.20
CA LEU A 199 -10.99 -20.61 0.30
C LEU A 199 -10.65 -19.35 -0.50
N LYS A 200 -9.37 -19.07 -0.71
CA LYS A 200 -8.89 -17.86 -1.39
C LYS A 200 -8.65 -18.04 -2.90
N GLN A 201 -8.65 -19.26 -3.41
CA GLN A 201 -8.30 -19.55 -4.82
C GLN A 201 -9.21 -18.80 -5.82
N LYS A 202 -10.49 -18.64 -5.51
CA LYS A 202 -11.42 -17.86 -6.35
C LYS A 202 -11.03 -16.39 -6.43
N ALA A 203 -10.66 -15.77 -5.31
CA ALA A 203 -10.22 -14.38 -5.26
C ALA A 203 -8.83 -14.20 -5.88
N ILE A 204 -7.90 -15.11 -5.64
CA ILE A 204 -6.57 -15.15 -6.27
C ILE A 204 -6.71 -15.15 -7.80
N LYS A 205 -7.58 -16.00 -8.33
CA LYS A 205 -7.87 -16.05 -9.78
C LYS A 205 -8.52 -14.74 -10.27
N TYR A 206 -9.48 -14.20 -9.52
CA TYR A 206 -10.15 -12.94 -9.86
C TYR A 206 -9.18 -11.78 -10.02
N TYR A 207 -8.18 -11.68 -9.13
CA TYR A 207 -7.14 -10.63 -9.19
C TYR A 207 -5.97 -10.96 -10.13
N GLY A 208 -6.00 -12.10 -10.82
CA GLY A 208 -4.93 -12.52 -11.73
C GLY A 208 -3.61 -12.76 -11.00
N MET A 209 -3.67 -13.34 -9.79
CA MET A 209 -2.50 -13.64 -8.94
C MET A 209 -2.11 -15.12 -8.95
N ALA A 210 -2.76 -15.96 -9.75
CA ALA A 210 -2.41 -17.36 -9.87
C ALA A 210 -0.96 -17.50 -10.36
N GLY A 211 -0.11 -18.20 -9.60
CA GLY A 211 1.32 -18.35 -9.88
C GLY A 211 2.21 -17.14 -9.58
N PHE A 212 1.65 -16.02 -9.12
CA PHE A 212 2.41 -14.78 -8.88
C PHE A 212 3.37 -14.87 -7.69
N PHE A 213 3.09 -15.73 -6.73
CA PHE A 213 3.86 -15.90 -5.48
C PHE A 213 4.54 -17.28 -5.37
N LEU A 214 4.51 -18.09 -6.43
CA LEU A 214 5.19 -19.38 -6.50
C LEU A 214 6.65 -19.18 -6.95
N ILE A 215 7.43 -18.42 -6.17
CA ILE A 215 8.90 -18.30 -6.38
C ILE A 215 9.59 -18.57 -5.06
#